data_ce648fb2fb3aea27237da0addbc5cfd8
#
_entry.id   ce648fb2fb3aea27237da0addbc5cfd8
#
_cell.length_a   1.000
_cell.length_b   1.000
_cell.length_c   1.000
_cell.angle_alpha   90.00
_cell.angle_beta   90.00
_cell.angle_gamma   90.00
#
_symmetry.space_group_name_H-M   'P 1'
#
loop_
_entity.id
_entity.type
_entity.pdbx_description
1 polymer ?
#
loop_
_entity_poly.entity_id
_entity_poly.type
_entity_poly.pdbx_seq_one_letter_code
_entity_poly.pdbx_strand_id
1 'polypeptide(L)'
;MTKPRLVGGRYELGELLGYGGMAEVHRGHDSRLNRDVAIKVLRADLARDPSFLNRFRREAHSAAGLNHPSIVAVYDTGEDAMPDGTPQPFIVMEYVEGRTLRDIVKSEGRLPVRRAMEIVAEVCSALDFSHRNGIIHRDVKPANVMITPQGAVKVMDFGIARAVADNSSTVTQTANVIGTAQYLSP
;
A
#
# COMPACT_ATOMS: atom_id res chain seq x y z
N MET A 1 24.09 4.69 -21.25
CA MET A 1 23.00 5.06 -20.31
C MET A 1 21.81 4.18 -20.64
N THR A 2 21.45 3.25 -19.78
CA THR A 2 20.28 2.39 -19.95
C THR A 2 19.03 3.28 -19.86
N LYS A 3 18.18 3.19 -20.89
CA LYS A 3 16.90 3.94 -20.91
C LYS A 3 16.07 3.51 -19.70
N PRO A 4 15.52 4.42 -18.89
CA PRO A 4 14.68 4.05 -17.75
C PRO A 4 13.49 3.21 -18.25
N ARG A 5 13.12 2.19 -17.49
CA ARG A 5 11.94 1.39 -17.79
C ARG A 5 10.71 2.26 -17.58
N LEU A 6 9.87 2.37 -18.59
CA LEU A 6 8.57 3.04 -18.52
C LEU A 6 7.49 2.02 -18.15
N VAL A 7 6.61 2.40 -17.25
CA VAL A 7 5.42 1.69 -16.85
C VAL A 7 4.19 2.48 -17.33
N GLY A 8 3.26 1.83 -18.01
CA GLY A 8 2.10 2.47 -18.63
C GLY A 8 2.45 3.54 -19.66
N GLY A 9 3.65 3.50 -20.25
CA GLY A 9 4.13 4.48 -21.20
C GLY A 9 4.28 5.92 -20.66
N ARG A 10 4.19 6.10 -19.33
CA ARG A 10 4.16 7.41 -18.67
C ARG A 10 5.09 7.52 -17.48
N TYR A 11 5.19 6.47 -16.68
CA TYR A 11 5.89 6.52 -15.40
C TYR A 11 7.27 5.89 -15.54
N GLU A 12 8.31 6.67 -15.28
CA GLU A 12 9.69 6.17 -15.25
C GLU A 12 9.91 5.40 -13.95
N LEU A 13 10.30 4.13 -14.05
CA LEU A 13 10.57 3.28 -12.90
C LEU A 13 12.01 3.53 -12.42
N GLY A 14 12.15 3.96 -11.18
CA GLY A 14 13.41 4.25 -10.52
C GLY A 14 13.84 3.17 -9.52
N GLU A 15 14.50 3.61 -8.45
CA GLU A 15 15.04 2.74 -7.41
C GLU A 15 13.96 1.95 -6.65
N LEU A 16 14.33 0.76 -6.20
CA LEU A 16 13.48 -0.07 -5.38
C LEU A 16 13.43 0.50 -3.95
N LEU A 17 12.24 0.87 -3.48
CA LEU A 17 11.99 1.38 -2.13
C LEU A 17 11.69 0.26 -1.13
N GLY A 18 11.06 -0.81 -1.58
CA GLY A 18 10.67 -1.90 -0.70
C GLY A 18 10.14 -3.14 -1.41
N TYR A 19 10.20 -4.23 -0.69
CA TYR A 19 9.71 -5.54 -1.10
C TYR A 19 8.55 -5.96 -0.20
N GLY A 20 7.41 -6.26 -0.80
CA GLY A 20 6.26 -6.86 -0.10
C GLY A 20 6.03 -8.31 -0.48
N GLY A 21 5.09 -8.98 0.19
CA GLY A 21 4.77 -10.38 -0.08
C GLY A 21 4.33 -10.64 -1.52
N MET A 22 3.66 -9.69 -2.17
CA MET A 22 3.16 -9.86 -3.55
C MET A 22 3.64 -8.78 -4.54
N ALA A 23 4.24 -7.70 -4.07
CA ALA A 23 4.59 -6.56 -4.91
C ALA A 23 5.94 -5.94 -4.54
N GLU A 24 6.53 -5.28 -5.50
CA GLU A 24 7.68 -4.40 -5.35
C GLU A 24 7.18 -2.95 -5.37
N VAL A 25 7.76 -2.09 -4.54
CA VAL A 25 7.48 -0.66 -4.55
C VAL A 25 8.73 0.08 -4.99
N HIS A 26 8.59 0.87 -6.04
CA HIS A 26 9.67 1.66 -6.62
C HIS A 26 9.39 3.15 -6.47
N ARG A 27 10.43 3.96 -6.31
CA ARG A 27 10.35 5.37 -6.63
C ARG A 27 10.18 5.50 -8.14
N GLY A 28 9.34 6.39 -8.59
CA GLY A 28 9.16 6.66 -10.00
C GLY A 28 8.97 8.15 -10.26
N HIS A 29 8.91 8.48 -11.54
CA HIS A 29 8.67 9.84 -12.00
C HIS A 29 7.54 9.88 -13.02
N ASP A 30 6.52 10.69 -12.76
CA ASP A 30 5.44 10.96 -13.70
C ASP A 30 5.90 11.98 -14.73
N SER A 31 6.24 11.55 -15.93
CA SER A 31 6.79 12.39 -16.99
C SER A 31 5.80 13.44 -17.53
N ARG A 32 4.48 13.25 -17.32
CA ARG A 32 3.46 14.21 -17.76
C ARG A 32 3.22 15.33 -16.75
N LEU A 33 3.22 14.98 -15.46
CA LEU A 33 2.96 15.93 -14.38
C LEU A 33 4.23 16.42 -13.71
N ASN A 34 5.40 15.93 -14.14
CA ASN A 34 6.72 16.28 -13.62
C ASN A 34 6.78 16.21 -12.09
N ARG A 35 6.42 15.05 -11.53
CA ARG A 35 6.42 14.81 -10.08
C ARG A 35 6.91 13.41 -9.74
N ASP A 36 7.48 13.28 -8.55
CA ASP A 36 7.82 11.98 -7.99
C ASP A 36 6.56 11.22 -7.56
N VAL A 37 6.58 9.92 -7.76
CA VAL A 37 5.52 8.99 -7.40
C VAL A 37 6.11 7.73 -6.80
N ALA A 38 5.31 6.97 -6.05
CA ALA A 38 5.65 5.60 -5.70
C ALA A 38 4.86 4.66 -6.63
N ILE A 39 5.54 3.67 -7.17
CA ILE A 39 4.93 2.71 -8.11
C ILE A 39 5.00 1.33 -7.49
N LYS A 40 3.85 0.77 -7.18
CA LYS A 40 3.71 -0.60 -6.69
C LYS A 40 3.43 -1.51 -7.87
N VAL A 41 4.29 -2.49 -8.10
CA VAL A 41 4.22 -3.40 -9.25
C VAL A 41 4.04 -4.83 -8.74
N LEU A 42 3.07 -5.56 -9.28
CA LEU A 42 2.90 -6.98 -8.93
C LEU A 42 4.13 -7.77 -9.38
N ARG A 43 4.64 -8.62 -8.50
CA ARG A 43 5.80 -9.45 -8.80
C ARG A 43 5.50 -10.40 -9.95
N ALA A 44 6.48 -10.53 -10.86
CA ALA A 44 6.36 -11.34 -12.07
C ALA A 44 6.05 -12.82 -11.81
N ASP A 45 6.61 -13.38 -10.73
CA ASP A 45 6.37 -14.77 -10.33
C ASP A 45 4.92 -15.03 -9.87
N LEU A 46 4.24 -13.99 -9.37
CA LEU A 46 2.86 -14.06 -8.90
C LEU A 46 1.83 -13.59 -9.94
N ALA A 47 2.28 -12.89 -10.98
CA ALA A 47 1.41 -12.33 -12.01
C ALA A 47 0.70 -13.39 -12.87
N ARG A 48 1.14 -14.65 -12.80
CA ARG A 48 0.50 -15.78 -13.49
C ARG A 48 -0.67 -16.40 -12.69
N ASP A 49 -0.78 -16.09 -11.41
CA ASP A 49 -1.85 -16.59 -10.56
C ASP A 49 -3.02 -15.59 -10.52
N PRO A 50 -4.20 -15.95 -11.04
CA PRO A 50 -5.37 -15.08 -11.07
C PRO A 50 -5.79 -14.56 -9.68
N SER A 51 -5.48 -15.29 -8.61
CA SER A 51 -5.84 -14.90 -7.24
C SER A 51 -5.05 -13.66 -6.79
N PHE A 52 -3.75 -13.60 -7.12
CA PHE A 52 -2.90 -12.44 -6.84
C PHE A 52 -3.26 -11.25 -7.73
N LEU A 53 -3.54 -11.49 -9.02
CA LEU A 53 -4.02 -10.44 -9.93
C LEU A 53 -5.30 -9.78 -9.41
N ASN A 54 -6.30 -10.58 -9.05
CA ASN A 54 -7.57 -10.08 -8.55
C ASN A 54 -7.40 -9.33 -7.22
N ARG A 55 -6.54 -9.84 -6.33
CA ARG A 55 -6.24 -9.17 -5.06
C ARG A 55 -5.59 -7.81 -5.30
N PHE A 56 -4.59 -7.75 -6.16
CA PHE A 56 -3.87 -6.51 -6.49
C PHE A 56 -4.79 -5.46 -7.10
N ARG A 57 -5.64 -5.85 -8.06
CA ARG A 57 -6.62 -4.95 -8.69
C ARG A 57 -7.66 -4.45 -7.69
N ARG A 58 -8.11 -5.30 -6.76
CA ARG A 58 -9.04 -4.91 -5.69
C ARG A 58 -8.40 -3.89 -4.73
N GLU A 59 -7.16 -4.09 -4.36
CA GLU A 59 -6.40 -3.15 -3.53
C GLU A 59 -6.36 -1.78 -4.18
N ALA A 60 -5.97 -1.72 -5.46
CA ALA A 60 -5.94 -0.48 -6.23
C ALA A 60 -7.31 0.23 -6.22
N HIS A 61 -8.37 -0.52 -6.50
CA HIS A 61 -9.72 0.04 -6.59
C HIS A 61 -10.23 0.57 -5.25
N SER A 62 -9.98 -0.16 -4.17
CA SER A 62 -10.38 0.26 -2.82
C SER A 62 -9.64 1.52 -2.37
N ALA A 63 -8.33 1.59 -2.62
CA ALA A 63 -7.53 2.74 -2.22
C ALA A 63 -7.79 4.00 -3.07
N ALA A 64 -8.18 3.84 -4.34
CA ALA A 64 -8.41 4.96 -5.28
C ALA A 64 -9.54 5.91 -4.83
N GLY A 65 -10.51 5.42 -4.03
CA GLY A 65 -11.60 6.23 -3.49
C GLY A 65 -11.26 7.01 -2.21
N LEU A 66 -10.09 6.77 -1.62
CA LEU A 66 -9.70 7.40 -0.37
C LEU A 66 -8.89 8.67 -0.61
N ASN A 67 -9.48 9.82 -0.27
CA ASN A 67 -8.79 11.12 -0.31
C ASN A 67 -8.80 11.75 1.09
N HIS A 68 -7.71 11.57 1.83
CA HIS A 68 -7.54 12.08 3.19
C HIS A 68 -6.08 12.49 3.42
N PRO A 69 -5.77 13.57 4.14
CA PRO A 69 -4.39 14.05 4.32
C PRO A 69 -3.46 13.02 4.97
N SER A 70 -3.98 12.18 5.86
CA SER A 70 -3.21 11.12 6.53
C SER A 70 -3.33 9.75 5.86
N ILE A 71 -3.77 9.68 4.60
CA ILE A 71 -3.78 8.47 3.77
C ILE A 71 -2.91 8.71 2.53
N VAL A 72 -2.09 7.74 2.16
CA VAL A 72 -1.33 7.78 0.90
C VAL A 72 -2.31 7.72 -0.27
N ALA A 73 -2.30 8.76 -1.10
CA ALA A 73 -3.23 8.87 -2.22
C ALA A 73 -2.83 7.93 -3.36
N VAL A 74 -3.80 7.27 -3.98
CA VAL A 74 -3.63 6.55 -5.25
C VAL A 74 -3.94 7.51 -6.38
N TYR A 75 -3.00 7.63 -7.33
CA TYR A 75 -3.11 8.55 -8.45
C TYR A 75 -3.56 7.89 -9.74
N ASP A 76 -3.12 6.64 -9.97
CA ASP A 76 -3.40 5.93 -11.21
C ASP A 76 -3.21 4.42 -11.01
N THR A 77 -3.79 3.64 -11.89
CA THR A 77 -3.55 2.20 -11.99
C THR A 77 -3.47 1.79 -13.45
N GLY A 78 -2.72 0.74 -13.72
CA GLY A 78 -2.61 0.25 -15.09
C GLY A 78 -2.05 -1.16 -15.12
N GLU A 79 -1.82 -1.62 -16.33
CA GLU A 79 -1.29 -2.95 -16.59
C GLU A 79 -0.41 -2.90 -17.84
N ASP A 80 0.81 -3.39 -17.71
CA ASP A 80 1.71 -3.62 -18.84
C ASP A 80 1.75 -5.11 -19.18
N ALA A 81 2.16 -5.43 -20.40
CA ALA A 81 2.46 -6.80 -20.78
C ALA A 81 3.96 -7.08 -20.60
N MET A 82 4.29 -8.18 -19.91
CA MET A 82 5.65 -8.68 -19.89
C MET A 82 6.02 -9.28 -21.26
N PRO A 83 7.32 -9.52 -21.53
CA PRO A 83 7.76 -10.10 -22.82
C PRO A 83 7.10 -11.43 -23.19
N ASP A 84 6.64 -12.20 -22.19
CA ASP A 84 5.93 -13.47 -22.37
C ASP A 84 4.39 -13.29 -22.52
N GLY A 85 3.90 -12.03 -22.56
CA GLY A 85 2.50 -11.69 -22.64
C GLY A 85 1.75 -11.73 -21.30
N THR A 86 2.42 -12.08 -20.20
CA THR A 86 1.80 -12.08 -18.87
C THR A 86 1.47 -10.65 -18.44
N PRO A 87 0.25 -10.38 -17.94
CA PRO A 87 -0.11 -9.05 -17.46
C PRO A 87 0.67 -8.70 -16.19
N GLN A 88 1.18 -7.50 -16.13
CA GLN A 88 1.87 -6.96 -14.95
C GLN A 88 1.17 -5.69 -14.47
N PRO A 89 0.21 -5.79 -13.57
CA PRO A 89 -0.50 -4.64 -13.04
C PRO A 89 0.39 -3.82 -12.12
N PHE A 90 0.12 -2.50 -12.12
CA PHE A 90 0.80 -1.54 -11.28
C PHE A 90 -0.18 -0.52 -10.67
N ILE A 91 0.21 0.06 -9.54
CA ILE A 91 -0.50 1.14 -8.86
C ILE A 91 0.47 2.30 -8.71
N VAL A 92 0.04 3.49 -9.12
CA VAL A 92 0.80 4.73 -8.96
C VAL A 92 0.19 5.51 -7.80
N MET A 93 1.01 5.86 -6.83
CA MET A 93 0.57 6.51 -5.60
C MET A 93 1.51 7.66 -5.19
N GLU A 94 1.07 8.42 -4.22
CA GLU A 94 1.84 9.45 -3.57
C GLU A 94 3.21 8.92 -3.12
N TYR A 95 4.27 9.57 -3.55
CA TYR A 95 5.59 9.34 -2.97
C TYR A 95 5.70 10.12 -1.67
N VAL A 96 5.83 9.41 -0.58
CA VAL A 96 6.00 10.00 0.76
C VAL A 96 7.48 9.97 1.12
N GLU A 97 8.10 11.14 1.13
CA GLU A 97 9.43 11.28 1.70
C GLU A 97 9.33 11.14 3.21
N GLY A 98 10.00 10.14 3.78
CA GLY A 98 9.92 9.88 5.21
C GLY A 98 10.40 8.49 5.59
N ARG A 99 10.07 8.09 6.83
CA ARG A 99 10.43 6.79 7.39
C ARG A 99 9.19 6.09 7.91
N THR A 100 9.19 4.76 7.87
CA THR A 100 8.11 4.01 8.53
C THR A 100 8.18 4.18 10.05
N LEU A 101 7.04 4.17 10.70
CA LEU A 101 6.96 4.18 12.16
C LEU A 101 7.74 2.99 12.77
N ARG A 102 7.76 1.85 12.08
CA ARG A 102 8.57 0.69 12.47
C ARG A 102 10.06 1.04 12.51
N ASP A 103 10.57 1.71 11.47
CA ASP A 103 12.00 2.04 11.38
C ASP A 103 12.38 3.11 12.39
N ILE A 104 11.48 4.04 12.68
CA ILE A 104 11.67 5.05 13.73
C ILE A 104 11.76 4.37 15.10
N VAL A 105 10.79 3.52 15.45
CA VAL A 105 10.80 2.81 16.74
C VAL A 105 12.02 1.89 16.85
N LYS A 106 12.43 1.23 15.77
CA LYS A 106 13.63 0.37 15.77
C LYS A 106 14.91 1.16 16.01
N SER A 107 15.03 2.38 15.47
CA SER A 107 16.25 3.20 15.60
C SER A 107 16.28 4.04 16.87
N GLU A 108 15.13 4.53 17.34
CA GLU A 108 15.03 5.46 18.48
C GLU A 108 14.59 4.78 19.79
N GLY A 109 14.10 3.53 19.69
CA GLY A 109 13.62 2.72 20.81
C GLY A 109 12.23 3.14 21.27
N ARG A 110 12.09 4.29 21.92
CA ARG A 110 10.81 4.78 22.45
C ARG A 110 10.45 6.14 21.90
N LEU A 111 9.21 6.29 21.50
CA LEU A 111 8.66 7.61 21.19
C LEU A 111 8.23 8.34 22.48
N PRO A 112 8.38 9.67 22.55
CA PRO A 112 7.74 10.47 23.59
C PRO A 112 6.22 10.20 23.60
N VAL A 113 5.63 10.04 24.78
CA VAL A 113 4.20 9.68 24.92
C VAL A 113 3.29 10.63 24.14
N ARG A 114 3.54 11.93 24.24
CA ARG A 114 2.77 12.93 23.49
C ARG A 114 2.84 12.66 21.98
N ARG A 115 4.03 12.40 21.44
CA ARG A 115 4.19 12.13 20.01
C ARG A 115 3.50 10.83 19.58
N ALA A 116 3.58 9.79 20.41
CA ALA A 116 2.86 8.54 20.16
C ALA A 116 1.34 8.77 20.10
N MET A 117 0.79 9.58 21.02
CA MET A 117 -0.64 9.92 21.03
C MET A 117 -1.05 10.71 19.78
N GLU A 118 -0.25 11.67 19.36
CA GLU A 118 -0.50 12.45 18.14
C GLU A 118 -0.55 11.54 16.90
N ILE A 119 0.43 10.65 16.75
CA ILE A 119 0.47 9.69 15.64
C ILE A 119 -0.76 8.78 15.66
N VAL A 120 -1.12 8.22 16.80
CA VAL A 120 -2.29 7.34 16.94
C VAL A 120 -3.57 8.09 16.60
N ALA A 121 -3.72 9.35 17.03
CA ALA A 121 -4.88 10.15 16.72
C ALA A 121 -5.05 10.39 15.20
N GLU A 122 -3.95 10.66 14.48
CA GLU A 122 -3.98 10.81 13.03
C GLU A 122 -4.29 9.47 12.32
N VAL A 123 -3.72 8.36 12.78
CA VAL A 123 -4.04 7.03 12.27
C VAL A 123 -5.52 6.71 12.48
N CYS A 124 -6.07 6.98 13.67
CA CYS A 124 -7.50 6.78 13.94
C CYS A 124 -8.38 7.63 13.04
N SER A 125 -8.01 8.90 12.77
CA SER A 125 -8.72 9.77 11.83
C SER A 125 -8.74 9.19 10.42
N ALA A 126 -7.60 8.67 9.93
CA ALA A 126 -7.50 8.01 8.63
C ALA A 126 -8.38 6.76 8.56
N LEU A 127 -8.36 5.94 9.62
CA LEU A 127 -9.18 4.73 9.70
C LEU A 127 -10.68 5.04 9.78
N ASP A 128 -11.09 6.03 10.57
CA ASP A 128 -12.48 6.47 10.63
C ASP A 128 -12.99 6.93 9.26
N PHE A 129 -12.17 7.72 8.55
CA PHE A 129 -12.49 8.13 7.18
C PHE A 129 -12.64 6.92 6.24
N SER A 130 -11.73 5.97 6.27
CA SER A 130 -11.81 4.78 5.42
C SER A 130 -13.04 3.91 5.76
N HIS A 131 -13.36 3.75 7.04
CA HIS A 131 -14.53 2.99 7.50
C HIS A 131 -15.84 3.61 7.02
N ARG A 132 -15.97 4.95 7.07
CA ARG A 132 -17.14 5.66 6.53
C ARG A 132 -17.30 5.47 5.02
N ASN A 133 -16.20 5.20 4.30
CA ASN A 133 -16.21 4.85 2.88
C ASN A 133 -16.33 3.34 2.63
N GLY A 134 -16.64 2.53 3.66
CA GLY A 134 -16.82 1.09 3.55
C GLY A 134 -15.54 0.28 3.40
N ILE A 135 -14.37 0.90 3.66
CA ILE A 135 -13.06 0.27 3.47
C ILE A 135 -12.41 0.03 4.84
N ILE A 136 -12.11 -1.23 5.14
CA ILE A 136 -11.40 -1.65 6.35
C ILE A 136 -9.96 -1.97 5.99
N HIS A 137 -9.01 -1.41 6.73
CA HIS A 137 -7.57 -1.56 6.44
C HIS A 137 -7.06 -3.00 6.59
N ARG A 138 -7.40 -3.69 7.67
CA ARG A 138 -7.09 -5.10 8.00
C ARG A 138 -5.63 -5.46 8.27
N ASP A 139 -4.68 -4.56 8.05
CA ASP A 139 -3.26 -4.79 8.32
C ASP A 139 -2.61 -3.54 8.92
N VAL A 140 -3.25 -2.96 9.94
CA VAL A 140 -2.69 -1.80 10.67
C VAL A 140 -1.48 -2.25 11.47
N LYS A 141 -0.33 -1.67 11.14
CA LYS A 141 0.95 -1.94 11.81
C LYS A 141 1.93 -0.80 11.59
N PRO A 142 2.97 -0.67 12.42
CA PRO A 142 3.96 0.43 12.28
C PRO A 142 4.68 0.48 10.93
N ALA A 143 4.78 -0.66 10.23
CA ALA A 143 5.37 -0.71 8.89
C ALA A 143 4.48 -0.06 7.81
N ASN A 144 3.17 0.06 8.06
CA ASN A 144 2.20 0.66 7.15
C ASN A 144 1.83 2.11 7.54
N VAL A 145 2.62 2.73 8.41
CA VAL A 145 2.50 4.14 8.80
C VAL A 145 3.82 4.82 8.51
N MET A 146 3.78 5.87 7.70
CA MET A 146 4.95 6.71 7.40
C MET A 146 4.88 8.03 8.15
N ILE A 147 6.03 8.53 8.55
CA ILE A 147 6.20 9.84 9.19
C ILE A 147 7.13 10.66 8.30
N THR A 148 6.64 11.81 7.84
CA THR A 148 7.44 12.75 7.06
C THR A 148 8.43 13.51 7.92
N PRO A 149 9.48 14.16 7.36
CA PRO A 149 10.39 15.01 8.10
C PRO A 149 9.68 16.15 8.86
N GLN A 150 8.55 16.64 8.34
CA GLN A 150 7.72 17.66 8.97
C GLN A 150 6.81 17.11 10.07
N GLY A 151 6.81 15.79 10.24
CA GLY A 151 6.03 15.10 11.27
C GLY A 151 4.62 14.70 10.85
N ALA A 152 4.21 14.86 9.59
CA ALA A 152 2.91 14.41 9.12
C ALA A 152 2.84 12.88 9.06
N VAL A 153 1.69 12.33 9.39
CA VAL A 153 1.41 10.90 9.37
C VAL A 153 0.74 10.51 8.06
N LYS A 154 1.20 9.43 7.45
CA LYS A 154 0.61 8.86 6.24
C LYS A 154 0.40 7.36 6.42
N VAL A 155 -0.85 6.92 6.40
CA VAL A 155 -1.22 5.50 6.44
C VAL A 155 -1.23 4.98 5.01
N MET A 156 -0.58 3.85 4.79
CA MET A 156 -0.43 3.22 3.48
C MET A 156 -0.97 1.78 3.51
N ASP A 157 -1.09 1.18 2.31
CA ASP A 157 -1.55 -0.21 2.12
C ASP A 157 -2.98 -0.47 2.63
N PHE A 158 -3.92 0.42 2.28
CA PHE A 158 -5.36 0.18 2.45
C PHE A 158 -5.81 -0.91 1.50
N GLY A 159 -5.96 -2.07 2.01
CA GLY A 159 -6.71 -3.03 1.27
C GLY A 159 -6.05 -4.35 0.94
N ILE A 160 -6.17 -5.31 1.81
CA ILE A 160 -6.54 -6.63 1.35
C ILE A 160 -8.03 -6.75 1.65
N ALA A 161 -8.86 -6.03 0.88
CA ALA A 161 -10.29 -6.10 0.99
C ALA A 161 -10.76 -7.53 0.67
N ARG A 162 -10.99 -8.32 1.68
CA ARG A 162 -12.00 -9.36 1.59
C ARG A 162 -13.33 -8.62 1.60
N ALA A 163 -14.01 -8.58 0.46
CA ALA A 163 -15.39 -8.17 0.43
C ALA A 163 -16.16 -8.96 1.50
N VAL A 164 -16.85 -8.25 2.39
CA VAL A 164 -17.92 -8.81 3.19
C VAL A 164 -19.11 -8.97 2.23
N ALA A 165 -19.03 -9.95 1.34
CA ALA A 165 -20.15 -10.43 0.53
C ALA A 165 -19.72 -11.72 -0.16
N ASP A 166 -19.65 -12.78 0.60
CA ASP A 166 -20.00 -14.11 0.14
C ASP A 166 -20.49 -14.91 1.34
N ASN A 167 -21.73 -14.61 1.72
CA ASN A 167 -22.57 -15.56 2.42
C ASN A 167 -23.01 -16.61 1.40
N SER A 168 -22.23 -17.64 1.21
CA SER A 168 -22.76 -18.95 0.88
C SER A 168 -21.74 -20.03 1.23
N SER A 169 -22.04 -20.73 2.32
CA SER A 169 -21.73 -22.12 2.60
C SER A 169 -20.35 -22.66 2.21
N THR A 170 -19.42 -22.78 3.15
CA THR A 170 -18.99 -24.12 3.62
C THR A 170 -18.11 -23.91 4.87
N VAL A 171 -18.62 -24.41 5.97
CA VAL A 171 -17.85 -24.66 7.19
C VAL A 171 -16.85 -25.73 6.85
N THR A 172 -15.58 -25.43 6.88
CA THR A 172 -14.50 -26.26 7.45
C THR A 172 -13.13 -25.68 7.11
N GLN A 173 -12.36 -25.54 8.18
CA GLN A 173 -10.90 -25.55 8.30
C GLN A 173 -10.14 -24.23 8.21
N THR A 174 -9.52 -24.02 9.34
CA THR A 174 -8.38 -23.15 9.65
C THR A 174 -8.66 -21.67 9.47
N ALA A 175 -8.95 -21.03 10.59
CA ALA A 175 -8.90 -19.59 10.74
C ALA A 175 -7.53 -19.08 10.27
N ASN A 176 -7.41 -18.73 9.00
CA ASN A 176 -6.28 -17.94 8.53
C ASN A 176 -6.39 -16.59 9.24
N VAL A 177 -5.55 -16.39 10.25
CA VAL A 177 -5.40 -15.13 10.96
C VAL A 177 -5.11 -14.06 9.92
N ILE A 178 -6.06 -13.14 9.74
CA ILE A 178 -5.94 -12.04 8.78
C ILE A 178 -5.24 -10.89 9.50
N GLY A 179 -4.14 -10.44 8.93
CA GLY A 179 -3.28 -9.40 9.50
C GLY A 179 -1.94 -9.96 9.98
N THR A 180 -1.09 -9.07 10.47
CA THR A 180 0.20 -9.47 11.04
C THR A 180 -0.03 -9.87 12.49
N ALA A 181 0.03 -11.17 12.79
CA ALA A 181 -0.40 -11.77 14.08
C ALA A 181 0.09 -11.04 15.33
N GLN A 182 1.33 -10.54 15.33
CA GLN A 182 1.92 -9.81 16.45
C GLN A 182 1.26 -8.44 16.77
N TYR A 183 0.37 -7.94 15.91
CA TYR A 183 -0.34 -6.68 16.07
C TYR A 183 -1.86 -6.86 16.20
N LEU A 184 -2.33 -8.09 16.30
CA LEU A 184 -3.75 -8.35 16.54
C LEU A 184 -4.08 -8.13 18.01
N SER A 185 -5.26 -7.59 18.26
CA SER A 185 -5.84 -7.56 19.61
C SER A 185 -6.15 -8.99 20.06
N PRO A 186 -5.96 -9.33 21.35
CA PRO A 186 -6.31 -10.63 21.90
C PRO A 186 -7.81 -10.90 21.80
#